data_b47a938b3ea72a8943453c1e837284f3
#
_entry.id   b47a938b3ea72a8943453c1e837284f3
#
_cell.length_a   1.000
_cell.length_b   1.000
_cell.length_c   1.000
_cell.angle_alpha   90.00
_cell.angle_beta   90.00
_cell.angle_gamma   90.00
#
_symmetry.space_group_name_H-M   'P 1'
#
loop_
_entity.id
_entity.type
_entity.pdbx_description
1 polymer ?
#
loop_
_entity_poly.entity_id
_entity_poly.type
_entity_poly.pdbx_seq_one_letter_code
_entity_poly.pdbx_strand_id
1 'polypeptide(L)'
;MPASLQHAASYYAASSLPQPDYPALAGDLTADVCVVGGGFSGLNTALELAERGLSVVLLEAHKIGWGASGRNGGQLIRGVGHGLDQFTKVIGKDGVRQMKLMGLEAVEIVRQRIERFQIPVSYTHLRAHETRGNL
;
A
#
# COMPACT_ATOMS: atom_id res chain seq x y z
N MET A 1 19.11 6.01 22.38
CA MET A 1 19.74 6.14 21.05
C MET A 1 18.63 6.49 20.07
N PRO A 2 18.77 7.50 19.22
CA PRO A 2 17.76 7.72 18.17
C PRO A 2 17.72 6.47 17.30
N ALA A 3 16.51 5.99 17.02
CA ALA A 3 16.33 4.88 16.09
C ALA A 3 16.97 5.23 14.75
N SER A 4 17.64 4.26 14.13
CA SER A 4 18.24 4.47 12.81
C SER A 4 17.14 4.88 11.83
N LEU A 5 17.33 5.99 11.13
CA LEU A 5 16.42 6.40 10.05
C LEU A 5 16.52 5.50 8.81
N GLN A 6 17.57 4.69 8.75
CA GLN A 6 17.79 3.78 7.62
C GLN A 6 16.92 2.52 7.74
N HIS A 7 16.61 1.91 6.61
CA HIS A 7 15.99 0.58 6.59
C HIS A 7 16.87 -0.44 7.30
N ALA A 8 16.26 -1.45 7.90
CA ALA A 8 16.98 -2.59 8.41
C ALA A 8 17.81 -3.26 7.29
N ALA A 9 18.99 -3.77 7.63
CA ALA A 9 19.81 -4.52 6.68
C ALA A 9 19.05 -5.78 6.20
N SER A 10 18.50 -5.72 5.01
CA SER A 10 17.72 -6.77 4.41
C SER A 10 17.89 -6.79 2.89
N TYR A 11 17.56 -7.91 2.25
CA TYR A 11 17.52 -8.00 0.81
C TYR A 11 16.61 -6.91 0.19
N TYR A 12 15.46 -6.66 0.78
CA TYR A 12 14.51 -5.66 0.29
C TYR A 12 15.09 -4.24 0.33
N ALA A 13 15.80 -3.89 1.40
CA ALA A 13 16.48 -2.61 1.49
C ALA A 13 17.62 -2.49 0.47
N ALA A 14 18.39 -3.57 0.28
CA ALA A 14 19.52 -3.59 -0.65
C ALA A 14 19.10 -3.55 -2.13
N SER A 15 17.92 -4.10 -2.45
CA SER A 15 17.37 -4.14 -3.81
C SER A 15 16.37 -3.02 -4.11
N SER A 16 16.04 -2.18 -3.13
CA SER A 16 15.11 -1.07 -3.35
C SER A 16 15.73 0.01 -4.23
N LEU A 17 14.87 0.68 -4.98
CA LEU A 17 15.28 1.87 -5.73
C LEU A 17 15.68 2.99 -4.76
N PRO A 18 16.61 3.86 -5.17
CA PRO A 18 16.96 5.03 -4.39
C PRO A 18 15.71 5.87 -4.07
N GLN A 19 15.51 6.18 -2.82
CA GLN A 19 14.42 7.06 -2.38
C GLN A 19 14.95 8.50 -2.23
N PRO A 20 14.14 9.52 -2.58
CA PRO A 20 14.50 10.89 -2.26
C PRO A 20 14.60 11.08 -0.75
N ASP A 21 15.50 11.95 -0.34
CA ASP A 21 15.57 12.39 1.05
C ASP A 21 14.54 13.51 1.25
N TYR A 22 13.54 13.24 2.05
CA TYR A 22 12.56 14.24 2.45
C TYR A 22 13.09 14.98 3.69
N PRO A 23 13.00 16.32 3.71
CA PRO A 23 13.43 17.08 4.88
C PRO A 23 12.51 16.80 6.07
N ALA A 24 13.08 16.90 7.28
CA ALA A 24 12.25 16.90 8.47
C ALA A 24 11.32 18.11 8.47
N LEU A 25 10.11 17.92 8.99
CA LEU A 25 9.18 19.03 9.16
C LEU A 25 9.81 20.11 10.07
N ALA A 26 9.89 21.33 9.56
CA ALA A 26 10.37 22.48 10.30
C ALA A 26 9.24 23.54 10.39
N GLY A 27 8.87 23.89 11.61
CA GLY A 27 7.79 24.84 11.87
C GLY A 27 6.39 24.27 11.70
N ASP A 28 5.40 25.16 11.63
CA ASP A 28 3.99 24.82 11.54
C ASP A 28 3.56 24.74 10.08
N LEU A 29 2.77 23.73 9.76
CA LEU A 29 2.11 23.56 8.47
C LEU A 29 0.60 23.50 8.65
N THR A 30 -0.13 24.04 7.68
CA THR A 30 -1.57 23.90 7.59
C THR A 30 -1.92 23.08 6.36
N ALA A 31 -2.76 22.08 6.53
CA ALA A 31 -3.28 21.24 5.46
C ALA A 31 -4.70 20.79 5.81
N ASP A 32 -5.46 20.36 4.79
CA ASP A 32 -6.79 19.78 5.03
C ASP A 32 -6.70 18.45 5.75
N VAL A 33 -5.65 17.66 5.45
CA VAL A 33 -5.44 16.33 6.04
C VAL A 33 -3.95 16.12 6.35
N CYS A 34 -3.69 15.64 7.56
CA CYS A 34 -2.39 15.10 7.96
C CYS A 34 -2.46 13.57 8.05
N VAL A 35 -1.66 12.88 7.24
CA VAL A 35 -1.51 11.43 7.25
C VAL A 35 -0.24 11.08 8.00
N VAL A 36 -0.34 10.24 9.03
CA VAL A 36 0.81 9.79 9.82
C VAL A 36 1.18 8.36 9.45
N GLY A 37 2.40 8.20 8.94
CA GLY A 37 2.98 6.92 8.51
C GLY A 37 3.03 6.76 6.99
N GLY A 38 4.22 6.48 6.45
CA GLY A 38 4.52 6.28 5.03
C GLY A 38 4.51 4.81 4.59
N GLY A 39 3.64 3.98 5.16
CA GLY A 39 3.38 2.61 4.70
C GLY A 39 2.30 2.55 3.61
N PHE A 40 1.89 1.35 3.22
CA PHE A 40 0.86 1.15 2.18
C PHE A 40 -0.41 1.95 2.43
N SER A 41 -0.97 1.88 3.64
CA SER A 41 -2.21 2.58 3.97
C SER A 41 -2.04 4.09 3.88
N GLY A 42 -0.99 4.64 4.51
CA GLY A 42 -0.76 6.08 4.51
C GLY A 42 -0.50 6.66 3.13
N LEU A 43 0.37 6.02 2.33
CA LEU A 43 0.65 6.46 0.97
C LEU A 43 -0.59 6.43 0.08
N ASN A 44 -1.37 5.33 0.13
CA ASN A 44 -2.58 5.22 -0.68
C ASN A 44 -3.65 6.24 -0.23
N THR A 45 -3.79 6.47 1.07
CA THR A 45 -4.71 7.49 1.61
C THR A 45 -4.28 8.89 1.19
N ALA A 46 -3.00 9.22 1.36
CA ALA A 46 -2.48 10.54 0.99
C ALA A 46 -2.65 10.82 -0.51
N LEU A 47 -2.33 9.85 -1.36
CA LEU A 47 -2.49 9.94 -2.80
C LEU A 47 -3.95 10.16 -3.19
N GLU A 48 -4.85 9.33 -2.68
CA GLU A 48 -6.28 9.40 -2.99
C GLU A 48 -6.90 10.75 -2.59
N LEU A 49 -6.53 11.26 -1.41
CA LEU A 49 -7.01 12.56 -0.94
C LEU A 49 -6.44 13.73 -1.77
N ALA A 50 -5.16 13.65 -2.12
CA ALA A 50 -4.54 14.66 -2.98
C ALA A 50 -5.15 14.67 -4.39
N GLU A 51 -5.47 13.51 -4.95
CA GLU A 51 -6.16 13.39 -6.25
C GLU A 51 -7.59 13.94 -6.21
N ARG A 52 -8.21 13.99 -5.04
CA ARG A 52 -9.50 14.66 -4.81
C ARG A 52 -9.39 16.17 -4.58
N GLY A 53 -8.20 16.74 -4.69
CA GLY A 53 -7.94 18.17 -4.59
C GLY A 53 -7.73 18.68 -3.16
N LEU A 54 -7.57 17.79 -2.18
CA LEU A 54 -7.25 18.22 -0.82
C LEU A 54 -5.74 18.49 -0.68
N SER A 55 -5.40 19.47 0.15
CA SER A 55 -4.02 19.65 0.60
C SER A 55 -3.67 18.59 1.64
N VAL A 56 -2.65 17.78 1.35
CA VAL A 56 -2.28 16.65 2.20
C VAL A 56 -0.84 16.74 2.63
N VAL A 57 -0.59 16.56 3.91
CA VAL A 57 0.74 16.37 4.48
C VAL A 57 0.87 14.93 4.95
N LEU A 58 1.91 14.22 4.50
CA LEU A 58 2.27 12.89 4.98
C LEU A 58 3.53 13.00 5.83
N LEU A 59 3.45 12.55 7.07
CA LEU A 59 4.56 12.51 8.01
C LEU A 59 5.01 11.07 8.23
N GLU A 60 6.31 10.81 8.04
CA GLU A 60 6.93 9.51 8.30
C GLU A 60 8.11 9.70 9.25
N ALA A 61 8.18 8.86 10.27
CA ALA A 61 9.23 8.96 11.28
C ALA A 61 10.60 8.47 10.79
N HIS A 62 10.64 7.69 9.71
CA HIS A 62 11.84 7.07 9.18
C HIS A 62 11.92 7.26 7.66
N LYS A 63 12.01 6.18 6.90
CA LYS A 63 11.94 6.15 5.43
C LYS A 63 10.57 5.62 5.00
N ILE A 64 10.12 6.04 3.84
CA ILE A 64 8.89 5.48 3.25
C ILE A 64 9.00 3.95 3.16
N GLY A 65 7.98 3.24 3.63
CA GLY A 65 7.99 1.79 3.66
C GLY A 65 8.93 1.17 4.69
N TRP A 66 9.44 1.93 5.66
CA TRP A 66 10.37 1.41 6.68
C TRP A 66 9.85 0.22 7.46
N GLY A 67 8.57 0.17 7.73
CA GLY A 67 7.91 -0.93 8.45
C GLY A 67 7.63 -2.16 7.58
N ALA A 68 6.52 -2.84 7.84
CA ALA A 68 6.10 -4.06 7.15
C ALA A 68 5.88 -3.85 5.64
N SER A 69 5.50 -2.63 5.23
CA SER A 69 5.26 -2.30 3.82
C SER A 69 6.50 -2.44 2.93
N GLY A 70 7.70 -2.27 3.46
CA GLY A 70 8.96 -2.48 2.73
C GLY A 70 9.66 -3.80 3.08
N ARG A 71 9.02 -4.69 3.84
CA ARG A 71 9.62 -5.96 4.31
C ARG A 71 8.70 -7.15 4.12
N ASN A 72 7.88 -7.11 3.08
CA ASN A 72 7.00 -8.21 2.69
C ASN A 72 7.49 -8.85 1.39
N GLY A 73 6.89 -9.97 1.00
CA GLY A 73 7.27 -10.71 -0.20
C GLY A 73 6.83 -10.07 -1.53
N GLY A 74 6.23 -8.89 -1.52
CA GLY A 74 5.80 -8.16 -2.72
C GLY A 74 4.67 -8.84 -3.50
N GLN A 75 3.95 -9.76 -2.88
CA GLN A 75 2.87 -10.49 -3.54
C GLN A 75 1.64 -9.60 -3.69
N LEU A 76 1.19 -9.40 -4.91
CA LEU A 76 -0.07 -8.73 -5.22
C LEU A 76 -1.16 -9.78 -5.44
N ILE A 77 -1.86 -10.12 -4.37
CA ILE A 77 -2.91 -11.13 -4.35
C ILE A 77 -4.24 -10.56 -3.89
N ARG A 78 -5.32 -11.16 -4.38
CA ARG A 78 -6.68 -10.79 -3.99
C ARG A 78 -7.02 -11.29 -2.59
N GLY A 79 -7.84 -10.54 -1.88
CA GLY A 79 -8.47 -10.96 -0.63
C GLY A 79 -7.81 -10.44 0.63
N VAL A 80 -8.31 -10.90 1.75
CA VAL A 80 -7.93 -10.45 3.10
C VAL A 80 -7.08 -11.48 3.86
N GLY A 81 -6.42 -12.36 3.15
CA GLY A 81 -5.45 -13.32 3.71
C GLY A 81 -6.05 -14.63 4.24
N HIS A 82 -7.35 -14.74 4.42
CA HIS A 82 -8.06 -15.94 4.90
C HIS A 82 -9.36 -16.16 4.12
N GLY A 83 -9.89 -17.39 4.20
CA GLY A 83 -11.19 -17.70 3.61
C GLY A 83 -12.28 -16.77 4.16
N LEU A 84 -13.05 -16.14 3.26
CA LEU A 84 -14.08 -15.16 3.65
C LEU A 84 -15.30 -15.81 4.30
N ASP A 85 -15.48 -17.13 4.16
CA ASP A 85 -16.65 -17.84 4.65
C ASP A 85 -16.82 -17.75 6.18
N GLN A 86 -15.71 -17.63 6.90
CA GLN A 86 -15.72 -17.41 8.35
C GLN A 86 -16.41 -16.11 8.77
N PHE A 87 -16.43 -15.11 7.90
CA PHE A 87 -17.06 -13.81 8.17
C PHE A 87 -18.55 -13.79 7.87
N THR A 88 -19.09 -14.84 7.23
CA THR A 88 -20.51 -14.89 6.81
C THR A 88 -21.46 -14.71 7.99
N LYS A 89 -21.11 -15.22 9.17
CA LYS A 89 -21.93 -15.08 10.38
C LYS A 89 -22.01 -13.62 10.90
N VAL A 90 -21.00 -12.80 10.59
CA VAL A 90 -20.88 -11.42 11.09
C VAL A 90 -21.42 -10.42 10.09
N ILE A 91 -21.06 -10.57 8.81
CA ILE A 91 -21.36 -9.59 7.75
C ILE A 91 -22.39 -10.11 6.72
N GLY A 92 -22.87 -11.32 6.87
CA GLY A 92 -23.81 -11.95 5.92
C GLY A 92 -23.15 -12.30 4.57
N LYS A 93 -23.94 -12.94 3.71
CA LYS A 93 -23.48 -13.34 2.36
C LYS A 93 -23.16 -12.14 1.48
N ASP A 94 -23.95 -11.08 1.57
CA ASP A 94 -23.73 -9.86 0.78
C ASP A 94 -22.46 -9.14 1.23
N GLY A 95 -22.19 -9.06 2.53
CA GLY A 95 -20.94 -8.51 3.05
C GLY A 95 -19.71 -9.30 2.55
N VAL A 96 -19.78 -10.64 2.56
CA VAL A 96 -18.72 -11.49 2.00
C VAL A 96 -18.52 -11.22 0.50
N ARG A 97 -19.63 -11.08 -0.27
CA ARG A 97 -19.57 -10.74 -1.68
C ARG A 97 -18.87 -9.37 -1.89
N GLN A 98 -19.24 -8.36 -1.13
CA GLN A 98 -18.60 -7.04 -1.21
C GLN A 98 -17.10 -7.11 -0.89
N MET A 99 -16.71 -7.83 0.15
CA MET A 99 -15.28 -8.02 0.46
C MET A 99 -14.51 -8.69 -0.69
N LYS A 100 -15.11 -9.65 -1.39
CA LYS A 100 -14.50 -10.26 -2.59
C LYS A 100 -14.30 -9.22 -3.70
N LEU A 101 -15.29 -8.38 -3.95
CA LEU A 101 -15.21 -7.31 -4.95
C LEU A 101 -14.14 -6.27 -4.58
N MET A 102 -14.11 -5.84 -3.32
CA MET A 102 -13.05 -4.93 -2.82
C MET A 102 -11.64 -5.51 -3.00
N GLY A 103 -11.47 -6.82 -2.79
CA GLY A 103 -10.19 -7.48 -3.02
C GLY A 103 -9.76 -7.48 -4.50
N LEU A 104 -10.69 -7.60 -5.42
CA LEU A 104 -10.44 -7.46 -6.86
C LEU A 104 -10.07 -6.04 -7.23
N GLU A 105 -10.85 -5.08 -6.75
CA GLU A 105 -10.65 -3.66 -6.98
C GLU A 105 -9.30 -3.19 -6.44
N ALA A 106 -8.90 -3.64 -5.26
CA ALA A 106 -7.61 -3.29 -4.66
C ALA A 106 -6.41 -3.68 -5.53
N VAL A 107 -6.45 -4.86 -6.15
CA VAL A 107 -5.41 -5.30 -7.10
C VAL A 107 -5.40 -4.42 -8.35
N GLU A 108 -6.57 -4.10 -8.86
CA GLU A 108 -6.69 -3.25 -10.06
C GLU A 108 -6.19 -1.82 -9.80
N ILE A 109 -6.51 -1.24 -8.64
CA ILE A 109 -5.99 0.08 -8.23
C ILE A 109 -4.47 0.09 -8.22
N VAL A 110 -3.84 -0.94 -7.63
CA VAL A 110 -2.36 -1.02 -7.61
C VAL A 110 -1.80 -1.12 -9.02
N ARG A 111 -2.39 -1.95 -9.89
CA ARG A 111 -1.98 -2.10 -11.28
C ARG A 111 -2.06 -0.77 -12.03
N GLN A 112 -3.17 -0.06 -11.92
CA GLN A 112 -3.38 1.24 -12.55
C GLN A 112 -2.37 2.29 -12.06
N ARG A 113 -2.07 2.29 -10.76
CA ARG A 113 -1.06 3.20 -10.20
C ARG A 113 0.34 2.90 -10.73
N ILE A 114 0.71 1.63 -10.84
CA ILE A 114 1.99 1.24 -11.43
C ILE A 114 2.09 1.74 -12.88
N GLU A 115 1.06 1.55 -13.68
CA GLU A 115 1.02 2.02 -15.07
C GLU A 115 1.05 3.55 -15.15
N ARG A 116 0.18 4.22 -14.39
CA ARG A 116 0.04 5.67 -14.41
C ARG A 116 1.29 6.41 -13.97
N PHE A 117 1.94 5.93 -12.93
CA PHE A 117 3.13 6.56 -12.37
C PHE A 117 4.43 5.95 -12.90
N GLN A 118 4.34 5.05 -13.88
CA GLN A 118 5.50 4.40 -14.50
C GLN A 118 6.44 3.78 -13.47
N ILE A 119 5.86 3.13 -12.43
CA ILE A 119 6.65 2.55 -11.35
C ILE A 119 7.45 1.38 -11.90
N PRO A 120 8.78 1.39 -11.83
CA PRO A 120 9.61 0.32 -12.36
C PRO A 120 9.50 -0.93 -11.47
N VAL A 121 8.61 -1.83 -11.82
CA VAL A 121 8.41 -3.11 -11.16
C VAL A 121 8.74 -4.25 -12.11
N SER A 122 9.34 -5.31 -11.59
CA SER A 122 9.50 -6.57 -12.32
C SER A 122 8.29 -7.46 -12.03
N TYR A 123 7.36 -7.50 -12.98
CA TYR A 123 6.23 -8.42 -12.91
C TYR A 123 6.66 -9.81 -13.36
N THR A 124 7.10 -10.65 -12.45
CA THR A 124 7.39 -12.03 -12.81
C THR A 124 6.15 -12.93 -12.82
N HIS A 125 5.07 -12.61 -12.11
CA HIS A 125 3.92 -13.50 -11.93
C HIS A 125 2.56 -12.82 -11.65
N LEU A 126 2.13 -11.83 -12.40
CA LEU A 126 0.73 -11.38 -12.33
C LEU A 126 -0.27 -12.35 -12.99
N ARG A 127 0.21 -13.43 -13.60
CA ARG A 127 -0.61 -14.54 -14.09
C ARG A 127 -0.40 -15.77 -13.22
N ALA A 128 -0.55 -15.66 -11.91
CA ALA A 128 -0.74 -16.83 -11.07
C ALA A 128 -2.13 -17.41 -11.40
N HIS A 129 -2.15 -18.45 -12.21
CA HIS A 129 -3.18 -19.50 -12.35
C HIS A 129 -4.60 -19.13 -11.89
N GLU A 130 -5.19 -18.11 -12.47
CA GLU A 130 -6.61 -17.92 -12.34
C GLU A 130 -7.27 -18.27 -13.67
N THR A 131 -7.55 -19.53 -13.79
CA THR A 131 -8.52 -20.01 -14.76
C THR A 131 -9.84 -19.29 -14.49
N ARG A 132 -10.40 -18.66 -15.53
CA ARG A 132 -11.73 -18.03 -15.55
C ARG A 132 -12.89 -18.96 -15.13
N GLY A 133 -12.61 -20.06 -14.47
CA GLY A 133 -13.55 -21.13 -14.17
C GLY A 133 -14.14 -21.15 -12.77
N ASN A 134 -13.77 -20.21 -11.88
CA ASN A 134 -14.25 -20.19 -10.48
C ASN A 134 -14.88 -18.85 -10.09
N LEU A 135 -15.65 -18.24 -10.94
CA LEU A 135 -16.56 -17.14 -10.60
C LEU A 135 -17.96 -17.67 -10.39
#